data_00cec47d38a8fc3a11de8e29baa3d7db
#
_entry.id   00cec47d38a8fc3a11de8e29baa3d7db
#
_cell.length_a   1.000
_cell.length_b   1.000
_cell.length_c   1.000
_cell.angle_alpha   90.00
_cell.angle_beta   90.00
_cell.angle_gamma   90.00
#
_symmetry.space_group_name_H-M   'P 1'
#
loop_
_entity.id
_entity.type
_entity.pdbx_description
1 polymer ?
#
loop_
_entity_poly.entity_id
_entity_poly.type
_entity_poly.pdbx_seq_one_letter_code
_entity_poly.pdbx_strand_id
1 'polypeptide(L)'
;SFIRQYKVTFLDWDGTQLSEQVVDYGGAAVAPTAPTRDGYTFIGWDKDFSNIKSDLTVTAQYKQNIVYYTVTFLDWDGSELHVEQVEEGKDAVGPTSNPTRDGYTFIGWSKPITNITSDLTVIAQYEKEQGTALDDIEEDATLRPRKEMIDGILYIIMPDGTKYTMQGKRVK
;
A
#
# COMPACT_ATOMS: atom_id res chain seq x y z
N SER A 1 42.77 -56.59 -1.97
CA SER A 1 42.36 -55.45 -2.76
C SER A 1 42.15 -54.26 -1.85
N PHE A 2 42.91 -53.17 -2.02
CA PHE A 2 42.70 -51.94 -1.27
C PHE A 2 41.54 -51.17 -1.92
N ILE A 3 40.41 -51.02 -1.20
CA ILE A 3 39.30 -50.16 -1.64
C ILE A 3 39.69 -48.73 -1.27
N ARG A 4 39.70 -47.83 -2.26
CA ARG A 4 39.91 -46.37 -2.00
C ARG A 4 38.71 -45.83 -1.31
N GLN A 5 38.93 -45.04 -0.27
CA GLN A 5 37.88 -44.36 0.51
C GLN A 5 38.08 -42.87 0.46
N TYR A 6 36.97 -42.15 0.52
CA TYR A 6 36.92 -40.68 0.49
C TYR A 6 36.06 -40.15 1.59
N LYS A 7 36.44 -38.98 2.08
CA LYS A 7 35.74 -38.28 3.11
C LYS A 7 34.62 -37.41 2.50
N VAL A 8 33.40 -37.56 3.02
CA VAL A 8 32.26 -36.71 2.67
C VAL A 8 31.82 -35.95 3.90
N THR A 9 31.82 -34.62 3.80
CA THR A 9 31.45 -33.71 4.89
C THR A 9 30.20 -32.96 4.49
N PHE A 10 29.15 -33.02 5.32
CA PHE A 10 27.93 -32.23 5.15
C PHE A 10 28.00 -31.00 6.05
N LEU A 11 27.80 -29.83 5.46
CA LEU A 11 27.81 -28.54 6.14
C LEU A 11 26.44 -27.87 6.07
N ASP A 12 26.12 -27.09 7.07
CA ASP A 12 25.04 -26.14 7.02
C ASP A 12 25.47 -24.87 6.25
N TRP A 13 24.50 -23.98 5.99
CA TRP A 13 24.71 -22.74 5.23
C TRP A 13 25.80 -21.81 5.81
N ASP A 14 26.01 -21.87 7.13
CA ASP A 14 26.99 -21.08 7.86
C ASP A 14 28.37 -21.75 8.01
N GLY A 15 28.54 -22.95 7.41
CA GLY A 15 29.73 -23.75 7.51
C GLY A 15 29.78 -24.68 8.73
N THR A 16 28.75 -24.74 9.55
CA THR A 16 28.64 -25.70 10.66
C THR A 16 28.63 -27.11 10.12
N GLN A 17 29.50 -27.99 10.63
CA GLN A 17 29.55 -29.38 10.24
C GLN A 17 28.36 -30.15 10.82
N LEU A 18 27.54 -30.71 9.94
CA LEU A 18 26.37 -31.53 10.31
C LEU A 18 26.73 -33.00 10.42
N SER A 19 27.57 -33.51 9.50
CA SER A 19 28.03 -34.88 9.52
C SER A 19 29.33 -35.04 8.72
N GLU A 20 30.11 -36.08 9.05
CA GLU A 20 31.27 -36.49 8.29
C GLU A 20 31.26 -38.03 8.21
N GLN A 21 31.54 -38.56 7.06
CA GLN A 21 31.59 -40.02 6.84
C GLN A 21 32.67 -40.40 5.82
N VAL A 22 33.14 -41.64 5.90
CA VAL A 22 34.07 -42.18 4.94
C VAL A 22 33.31 -43.17 4.05
N VAL A 23 33.42 -42.98 2.74
CA VAL A 23 32.67 -43.72 1.72
C VAL A 23 33.66 -44.40 0.76
N ASP A 24 33.38 -45.64 0.40
CA ASP A 24 34.15 -46.40 -0.59
C ASP A 24 34.03 -45.74 -1.97
N TYR A 25 35.09 -45.84 -2.79
CA TYR A 25 35.06 -45.33 -4.18
C TYR A 25 33.84 -45.84 -4.94
N GLY A 26 33.06 -44.96 -5.52
CA GLY A 26 31.85 -45.25 -6.27
C GLY A 26 30.62 -45.50 -5.39
N GLY A 27 30.75 -45.50 -4.08
CA GLY A 27 29.65 -45.60 -3.14
C GLY A 27 28.89 -44.28 -3.00
N ALA A 28 27.72 -44.33 -2.34
CA ALA A 28 26.91 -43.17 -1.99
C ALA A 28 27.12 -42.77 -0.53
N ALA A 29 27.14 -41.50 -0.28
CA ALA A 29 27.05 -40.97 1.09
C ALA A 29 25.59 -40.93 1.57
N VAL A 30 25.38 -40.93 2.88
CA VAL A 30 24.07 -40.80 3.53
C VAL A 30 23.90 -39.40 4.07
N ALA A 31 22.90 -38.67 3.58
CA ALA A 31 22.61 -37.33 4.08
C ALA A 31 22.18 -37.36 5.55
N PRO A 32 22.61 -36.40 6.37
CA PRO A 32 22.07 -36.21 7.71
C PRO A 32 20.59 -35.73 7.64
N THR A 33 19.95 -35.71 8.79
CA THR A 33 18.63 -35.06 8.90
C THR A 33 18.69 -33.65 8.33
N ALA A 34 17.66 -33.28 7.54
CA ALA A 34 17.57 -31.94 6.96
C ALA A 34 17.67 -30.87 8.08
N PRO A 35 18.64 -29.95 7.99
CA PRO A 35 18.79 -28.91 9.00
C PRO A 35 17.67 -27.87 8.88
N THR A 36 17.47 -27.08 9.94
CA THR A 36 16.46 -26.03 9.99
C THR A 36 17.11 -24.64 10.07
N ARG A 37 16.47 -23.66 9.45
CA ARG A 37 16.88 -22.25 9.50
C ARG A 37 15.66 -21.38 9.60
N ASP A 38 15.60 -20.52 10.64
CA ASP A 38 14.48 -19.60 10.86
C ASP A 38 14.26 -18.68 9.66
N GLY A 39 13.01 -18.59 9.20
CA GLY A 39 12.63 -17.79 8.04
C GLY A 39 13.00 -18.42 6.69
N TYR A 40 13.49 -19.66 6.67
CA TYR A 40 13.87 -20.37 5.45
C TYR A 40 13.33 -21.80 5.42
N THR A 41 13.16 -22.32 4.22
CA THR A 41 12.83 -23.72 3.95
C THR A 41 14.04 -24.42 3.33
N PHE A 42 14.46 -25.55 3.93
CA PHE A 42 15.49 -26.41 3.32
C PHE A 42 14.98 -26.95 1.98
N ILE A 43 15.78 -26.81 0.93
CA ILE A 43 15.42 -27.22 -0.44
C ILE A 43 16.33 -28.33 -1.00
N GLY A 44 17.31 -28.78 -0.23
CA GLY A 44 18.22 -29.85 -0.66
C GLY A 44 19.68 -29.52 -0.41
N TRP A 45 20.54 -30.24 -1.07
CA TRP A 45 21.99 -30.16 -0.99
C TRP A 45 22.57 -29.61 -2.29
N ASP A 46 23.69 -28.89 -2.23
CA ASP A 46 24.31 -28.22 -3.38
C ASP A 46 24.98 -29.17 -4.38
N LYS A 47 25.30 -30.40 -3.98
CA LYS A 47 26.01 -31.38 -4.80
C LYS A 47 25.39 -32.79 -4.72
N ASP A 48 25.57 -33.55 -5.76
CA ASP A 48 25.26 -34.98 -5.77
C ASP A 48 26.31 -35.75 -4.95
N PHE A 49 25.85 -36.64 -4.10
CA PHE A 49 26.65 -37.52 -3.26
C PHE A 49 26.35 -39.00 -3.46
N SER A 50 25.75 -39.36 -4.59
CA SER A 50 25.35 -40.73 -4.93
C SER A 50 26.50 -41.59 -5.48
N ASN A 51 27.61 -40.97 -5.92
CA ASN A 51 28.75 -41.68 -6.56
C ASN A 51 30.07 -40.96 -6.20
N ILE A 52 30.64 -41.30 -5.04
CA ILE A 52 31.82 -40.66 -4.49
C ILE A 52 33.11 -41.17 -5.12
N LYS A 53 33.87 -40.27 -5.72
CA LYS A 53 35.18 -40.57 -6.40
C LYS A 53 36.33 -39.74 -5.85
N SER A 54 36.07 -38.79 -5.00
CA SER A 54 37.04 -37.94 -4.33
C SER A 54 36.43 -37.40 -3.02
N ASP A 55 37.26 -36.80 -2.17
CA ASP A 55 36.73 -36.06 -1.02
C ASP A 55 35.71 -35.02 -1.46
N LEU A 56 34.60 -34.90 -0.74
CA LEU A 56 33.47 -34.04 -1.10
C LEU A 56 32.97 -33.26 0.11
N THR A 57 32.74 -31.98 -0.11
CA THR A 57 31.99 -31.14 0.83
C THR A 57 30.63 -30.78 0.20
N VAL A 58 29.56 -31.05 0.91
CA VAL A 58 28.16 -30.85 0.50
C VAL A 58 27.51 -29.86 1.46
N THR A 59 26.88 -28.83 0.92
CA THR A 59 26.30 -27.74 1.71
C THR A 59 24.78 -27.68 1.57
N ALA A 60 24.09 -27.46 2.69
CA ALA A 60 22.65 -27.29 2.74
C ALA A 60 22.20 -26.02 1.98
N GLN A 61 21.15 -26.17 1.18
CA GLN A 61 20.55 -25.11 0.40
C GLN A 61 19.17 -24.74 0.95
N TYR A 62 18.88 -23.42 1.00
CA TYR A 62 17.67 -22.89 1.55
C TYR A 62 17.01 -21.87 0.64
N LYS A 63 15.68 -21.81 0.72
CA LYS A 63 14.87 -20.77 0.13
C LYS A 63 14.27 -19.91 1.25
N GLN A 64 14.38 -18.59 1.15
CA GLN A 64 13.73 -17.66 2.09
C GLN A 64 12.21 -17.79 2.01
N ASN A 65 11.56 -17.84 3.16
CA ASN A 65 10.11 -17.78 3.27
C ASN A 65 9.69 -16.31 3.17
N ILE A 66 8.86 -16.00 2.19
CA ILE A 66 8.31 -14.65 2.02
C ILE A 66 6.95 -14.62 2.69
N VAL A 67 6.77 -13.69 3.63
CA VAL A 67 5.50 -13.42 4.30
C VAL A 67 4.80 -12.29 3.55
N TYR A 68 3.50 -12.42 3.33
CA TYR A 68 2.65 -11.40 2.71
C TYR A 68 1.52 -11.01 3.65
N TYR A 69 1.18 -9.73 3.63
CA TYR A 69 0.04 -9.18 4.34
C TYR A 69 -0.97 -8.60 3.37
N THR A 70 -2.25 -8.69 3.72
CA THR A 70 -3.35 -8.12 2.95
C THR A 70 -3.52 -6.65 3.30
N VAL A 71 -3.45 -5.77 2.29
CA VAL A 71 -3.78 -4.35 2.42
C VAL A 71 -5.08 -4.07 1.67
N THR A 72 -6.09 -3.59 2.39
CA THR A 72 -7.42 -3.27 1.87
C THR A 72 -7.63 -1.76 1.88
N PHE A 73 -7.96 -1.21 0.74
CA PHE A 73 -8.27 0.20 0.54
C PHE A 73 -9.78 0.38 0.42
N LEU A 74 -10.37 1.12 1.33
CA LEU A 74 -11.79 1.43 1.35
C LEU A 74 -12.04 2.91 1.03
N ASP A 75 -13.18 3.20 0.43
CA ASP A 75 -13.65 4.56 0.31
C ASP A 75 -14.29 5.04 1.64
N TRP A 76 -14.66 6.31 1.71
CA TRP A 76 -15.27 6.95 2.88
C TRP A 76 -16.58 6.29 3.34
N ASP A 77 -17.31 5.64 2.43
CA ASP A 77 -18.57 4.93 2.69
C ASP A 77 -18.38 3.45 3.03
N GLY A 78 -17.12 2.98 3.07
CA GLY A 78 -16.74 1.59 3.35
C GLY A 78 -16.73 0.68 2.12
N SER A 79 -17.01 1.20 0.92
CA SER A 79 -16.87 0.43 -0.31
C SER A 79 -15.39 0.08 -0.57
N GLU A 80 -15.15 -1.12 -1.09
CA GLU A 80 -13.80 -1.59 -1.40
C GLU A 80 -13.33 -0.99 -2.72
N LEU A 81 -12.17 -0.32 -2.68
CA LEU A 81 -11.53 0.29 -3.84
C LEU A 81 -10.43 -0.61 -4.41
N HIS A 82 -9.65 -1.26 -3.54
CA HIS A 82 -8.52 -2.07 -3.94
C HIS A 82 -8.09 -3.01 -2.80
N VAL A 83 -7.61 -4.21 -3.16
CA VAL A 83 -6.97 -5.15 -2.24
C VAL A 83 -5.71 -5.67 -2.88
N GLU A 84 -4.61 -5.70 -2.13
CA GLU A 84 -3.34 -6.23 -2.60
C GLU A 84 -2.63 -7.04 -1.52
N GLN A 85 -1.75 -7.96 -1.99
CA GLN A 85 -0.82 -8.70 -1.14
C GLN A 85 0.53 -8.01 -1.16
N VAL A 86 1.01 -7.58 0.00
CA VAL A 86 2.27 -6.85 0.15
C VAL A 86 3.24 -7.70 0.92
N GLU A 87 4.44 -7.89 0.37
CA GLU A 87 5.54 -8.56 1.07
C GLU A 87 5.91 -7.79 2.34
N GLU A 88 6.18 -8.54 3.42
CA GLU A 88 6.58 -7.96 4.71
C GLU A 88 7.68 -6.92 4.58
N GLY A 89 7.48 -5.75 5.17
CA GLY A 89 8.41 -4.63 5.14
C GLY A 89 8.42 -3.80 3.85
N LYS A 90 7.59 -4.16 2.85
CA LYS A 90 7.41 -3.35 1.64
C LYS A 90 6.28 -2.34 1.81
N ASP A 91 6.21 -1.41 0.89
CA ASP A 91 5.14 -0.42 0.80
C ASP A 91 4.00 -0.96 -0.06
N ALA A 92 2.77 -0.64 0.30
CA ALA A 92 1.63 -0.87 -0.57
C ALA A 92 1.58 0.18 -1.70
N VAL A 93 1.03 -0.20 -2.85
CA VAL A 93 0.92 0.68 -4.04
C VAL A 93 -0.42 1.41 -4.06
N GLY A 94 -1.49 0.72 -3.67
CA GLY A 94 -2.85 1.24 -3.67
C GLY A 94 -3.51 1.24 -5.05
N PRO A 95 -4.71 1.83 -5.14
CA PRO A 95 -5.45 1.91 -6.39
C PRO A 95 -4.72 2.78 -7.41
N THR A 96 -4.91 2.48 -8.71
CA THR A 96 -4.24 3.15 -9.85
C THR A 96 -4.63 4.62 -10.02
N SER A 97 -5.75 5.03 -9.43
CA SER A 97 -6.23 6.41 -9.41
C SER A 97 -6.76 6.76 -8.03
N ASN A 98 -6.63 8.02 -7.64
CA ASN A 98 -7.24 8.50 -6.42
C ASN A 98 -8.78 8.37 -6.49
N PRO A 99 -9.42 7.97 -5.40
CA PRO A 99 -10.88 7.96 -5.34
C PRO A 99 -11.44 9.39 -5.37
N THR A 100 -12.68 9.53 -5.81
CA THR A 100 -13.34 10.83 -5.97
C THR A 100 -14.62 10.89 -5.14
N ARG A 101 -14.92 12.09 -4.63
CA ARG A 101 -16.15 12.39 -3.90
C ARG A 101 -16.62 13.79 -4.25
N ASP A 102 -17.89 13.93 -4.67
CA ASP A 102 -18.47 15.22 -5.06
C ASP A 102 -18.37 16.27 -3.95
N GLY A 103 -17.82 17.44 -4.28
CA GLY A 103 -17.61 18.54 -3.34
C GLY A 103 -16.47 18.33 -2.34
N TYR A 104 -15.60 17.34 -2.58
CA TYR A 104 -14.46 17.03 -1.72
C TYR A 104 -13.20 16.74 -2.54
N THR A 105 -12.06 17.08 -1.97
CA THR A 105 -10.73 16.75 -2.49
C THR A 105 -10.15 15.59 -1.68
N PHE A 106 -9.66 14.54 -2.35
CA PHE A 106 -8.92 13.45 -1.70
C PHE A 106 -7.60 13.96 -1.14
N ILE A 107 -7.33 13.69 0.15
CA ILE A 107 -6.12 14.16 0.86
C ILE A 107 -5.19 13.03 1.31
N GLY A 108 -5.55 11.79 1.07
CA GLY A 108 -4.71 10.63 1.41
C GLY A 108 -5.48 9.52 2.12
N TRP A 109 -4.74 8.61 2.71
CA TRP A 109 -5.26 7.43 3.40
C TRP A 109 -5.25 7.62 4.92
N SER A 110 -6.15 6.96 5.63
CA SER A 110 -6.31 7.07 7.09
C SER A 110 -5.10 6.61 7.91
N LYS A 111 -4.20 5.81 7.30
CA LYS A 111 -2.97 5.30 7.91
C LYS A 111 -1.86 5.27 6.87
N PRO A 112 -0.57 5.28 7.30
CA PRO A 112 0.55 5.05 6.40
C PRO A 112 0.44 3.69 5.71
N ILE A 113 0.80 3.65 4.43
CA ILE A 113 0.82 2.44 3.61
C ILE A 113 2.25 1.97 3.31
N THR A 114 3.20 2.43 4.10
CA THR A 114 4.63 2.10 4.01
C THR A 114 5.02 1.09 5.08
N ASN A 115 6.04 0.26 4.78
CA ASN A 115 6.59 -0.73 5.70
C ASN A 115 5.51 -1.63 6.32
N ILE A 116 4.79 -2.37 5.48
CA ILE A 116 3.69 -3.22 5.90
C ILE A 116 4.22 -4.44 6.67
N THR A 117 3.79 -4.59 7.94
CA THR A 117 4.21 -5.67 8.84
C THR A 117 3.03 -6.48 9.43
N SER A 118 1.81 -6.19 8.99
CA SER A 118 0.58 -6.90 9.34
C SER A 118 -0.51 -6.56 8.33
N ASP A 119 -1.61 -7.31 8.34
CA ASP A 119 -2.81 -6.96 7.58
C ASP A 119 -3.27 -5.54 7.94
N LEU A 120 -3.61 -4.74 6.94
CA LEU A 120 -3.94 -3.33 7.07
C LEU A 120 -5.21 -2.98 6.29
N THR A 121 -6.12 -2.26 6.94
CA THR A 121 -7.23 -1.59 6.27
C THR A 121 -7.04 -0.08 6.38
N VAL A 122 -7.09 0.61 5.26
CA VAL A 122 -7.02 2.07 5.15
C VAL A 122 -8.27 2.62 4.47
N ILE A 123 -8.68 3.81 4.90
CA ILE A 123 -9.88 4.49 4.42
C ILE A 123 -9.47 5.80 3.75
N ALA A 124 -10.07 6.11 2.59
CA ALA A 124 -9.86 7.36 1.89
C ALA A 124 -10.27 8.56 2.76
N GLN A 125 -9.41 9.55 2.85
CA GLN A 125 -9.61 10.79 3.58
C GLN A 125 -9.88 11.93 2.60
N TYR A 126 -10.85 12.78 2.93
CA TYR A 126 -11.29 13.89 2.09
C TYR A 126 -11.39 15.17 2.88
N GLU A 127 -11.08 16.28 2.23
CA GLU A 127 -11.35 17.62 2.69
C GLU A 127 -12.47 18.21 1.85
N LYS A 128 -13.45 18.88 2.51
CA LYS A 128 -14.54 19.55 1.81
C LYS A 128 -13.97 20.70 0.98
N GLU A 129 -14.32 20.77 -0.30
CA GLU A 129 -13.97 21.90 -1.14
C GLU A 129 -14.61 23.16 -0.55
N GLN A 130 -13.78 24.16 -0.29
CA GLN A 130 -14.32 25.47 0.07
C GLN A 130 -14.89 26.06 -1.22
N GLY A 131 -16.22 26.11 -1.29
CA GLY A 131 -16.89 26.90 -2.32
C GLY A 131 -16.23 28.30 -2.32
N THR A 132 -15.85 28.76 -3.51
CA THR A 132 -15.44 30.16 -3.64
C THR A 132 -16.55 30.99 -3.01
N ALA A 133 -16.19 32.01 -2.21
CA ALA A 133 -17.13 32.84 -1.45
C ALA A 133 -18.24 33.52 -2.31
N LEU A 134 -18.35 33.13 -3.59
CA LEU A 134 -19.37 33.52 -4.56
C LEU A 134 -20.53 32.49 -4.64
N ASP A 135 -20.34 31.21 -4.22
CA ASP A 135 -21.38 30.17 -4.27
C ASP A 135 -22.18 30.06 -2.95
N ASP A 136 -21.65 30.57 -1.83
CA ASP A 136 -22.36 30.61 -0.53
C ASP A 136 -23.17 31.91 -0.33
N ILE A 137 -23.22 32.77 -1.32
CA ILE A 137 -24.22 33.85 -1.33
C ILE A 137 -25.49 33.18 -1.90
N GLU A 138 -26.27 32.48 -1.05
CA GLU A 138 -27.71 32.45 -1.28
C GLU A 138 -28.08 33.89 -1.62
N GLU A 139 -28.50 34.09 -2.88
CA GLU A 139 -29.07 35.36 -3.33
C GLU A 139 -30.30 35.63 -2.46
N ASP A 140 -30.10 36.20 -1.28
CA ASP A 140 -31.18 36.91 -0.60
C ASP A 140 -31.50 38.10 -1.50
N ALA A 141 -32.44 37.83 -2.43
CA ALA A 141 -32.96 38.86 -3.36
C ALA A 141 -33.44 40.11 -2.62
N THR A 142 -33.59 40.03 -1.27
CA THR A 142 -33.97 41.15 -0.40
C THR A 142 -32.79 42.05 -0.06
N LEU A 143 -31.52 41.60 -0.24
CA LEU A 143 -30.31 42.37 0.09
C LEU A 143 -29.71 43.12 -1.12
N ARG A 144 -30.31 43.03 -2.30
CA ARG A 144 -29.84 43.74 -3.52
C ARG A 144 -30.75 44.92 -3.86
N PRO A 145 -30.19 46.04 -4.32
CA PRO A 145 -30.99 47.11 -4.94
C PRO A 145 -31.74 46.53 -6.15
N ARG A 146 -33.06 46.76 -6.20
CA ARG A 146 -33.88 46.35 -7.35
C ARG A 146 -34.44 47.58 -8.07
N LYS A 147 -34.68 47.43 -9.38
CA LYS A 147 -35.37 48.43 -10.17
C LYS A 147 -36.87 48.14 -10.14
N GLU A 148 -37.68 49.15 -9.87
CA GLU A 148 -39.13 49.04 -9.84
C GLU A 148 -39.77 50.24 -10.51
N MET A 149 -40.79 50.02 -11.35
CA MET A 149 -41.58 51.06 -11.97
C MET A 149 -42.75 51.41 -11.04
N ILE A 150 -42.83 52.62 -10.57
CA ILE A 150 -43.93 53.10 -9.76
C ILE A 150 -44.50 54.37 -10.42
N ASP A 151 -45.80 54.34 -10.75
CA ASP A 151 -46.49 55.43 -11.42
C ASP A 151 -45.83 55.91 -12.72
N GLY A 152 -45.27 54.96 -13.49
CA GLY A 152 -44.59 55.26 -14.75
C GLY A 152 -43.16 55.79 -14.60
N ILE A 153 -42.62 55.87 -13.37
CA ILE A 153 -41.26 56.34 -13.07
C ILE A 153 -40.42 55.17 -12.57
N LEU A 154 -39.22 54.96 -13.13
CA LEU A 154 -38.29 53.91 -12.73
C LEU A 154 -37.46 54.36 -11.51
N TYR A 155 -37.53 53.56 -10.43
CA TYR A 155 -36.80 53.78 -9.19
C TYR A 155 -35.79 52.64 -8.94
N ILE A 156 -34.75 52.96 -8.18
CA ILE A 156 -33.87 51.98 -7.53
C ILE A 156 -34.34 51.86 -6.09
N ILE A 157 -34.79 50.67 -5.71
CA ILE A 157 -35.20 50.35 -4.35
C ILE A 157 -34.04 49.67 -3.65
N MET A 158 -33.55 50.26 -2.59
CA MET A 158 -32.49 49.70 -1.76
C MET A 158 -33.07 48.61 -0.83
N PRO A 159 -32.24 47.71 -0.27
CA PRO A 159 -32.70 46.67 0.67
C PRO A 159 -33.43 47.22 1.89
N ASP A 160 -33.11 48.39 2.34
CA ASP A 160 -33.76 49.10 3.46
C ASP A 160 -35.10 49.79 3.07
N GLY A 161 -35.56 49.59 1.83
CA GLY A 161 -36.77 50.18 1.29
C GLY A 161 -36.60 51.63 0.80
N THR A 162 -35.41 52.20 0.91
CA THR A 162 -35.13 53.57 0.43
C THR A 162 -35.24 53.61 -1.09
N LYS A 163 -35.92 54.64 -1.64
CA LYS A 163 -36.10 54.80 -3.10
C LYS A 163 -35.20 55.93 -3.63
N TYR A 164 -34.64 55.69 -4.79
CA TYR A 164 -33.84 56.68 -5.52
C TYR A 164 -34.32 56.76 -6.97
N THR A 165 -34.33 57.95 -7.51
CA THR A 165 -34.53 58.18 -8.96
C THR A 165 -33.29 57.64 -9.73
N MET A 166 -33.42 57.45 -11.03
CA MET A 166 -32.29 57.10 -11.89
C MET A 166 -31.15 58.12 -11.88
N GLN A 167 -31.41 59.37 -11.46
CA GLN A 167 -30.41 60.42 -11.27
C GLN A 167 -29.80 60.41 -9.87
N GLY A 168 -30.11 59.39 -9.03
CA GLY A 168 -29.56 59.23 -7.68
C GLY A 168 -30.22 60.15 -6.60
N LYS A 169 -31.33 60.78 -6.89
CA LYS A 169 -32.05 61.61 -5.90
C LYS A 169 -32.92 60.71 -5.03
N ARG A 170 -32.76 60.79 -3.70
CA ARG A 170 -33.60 60.08 -2.73
C ARG A 170 -35.05 60.65 -2.77
N VAL A 171 -36.00 59.75 -2.75
CA VAL A 171 -37.43 60.08 -2.71
C VAL A 171 -37.95 59.74 -1.31
N LYS A 172 -38.68 60.64 -0.70
CA LYS A 172 -39.32 60.41 0.60
C LYS A 172 -40.58 59.54 0.45
#